data_a41114c697735237f7699b280d2f74d5
#
_entry.id   a41114c697735237f7699b280d2f74d5
#
_cell.length_a   1.000
_cell.length_b   1.000
_cell.length_c   1.000
_cell.angle_alpha   90.00
_cell.angle_beta   90.00
_cell.angle_gamma   90.00
#
_symmetry.space_group_name_H-M   'P 1'
#
loop_
_entity.id
_entity.type
_entity.pdbx_description
1 polymer ?
#
loop_
_entity_poly.entity_id
_entity_poly.type
_entity_poly.pdbx_seq_one_letter_code
_entity_poly.pdbx_strand_id
1 'polypeptide(L)'
;MNKDTFADAFYSILRNETVFDRNSVRVLQDNELICSHRDFYNTDRDELISKARDKCISQRNIDRLGIGLENKDEFIYKTGKLLEYCQKENIEIISTDSSFYPYNWTLLSGMPKVFFAKGKLSLIDSVRKKGSVAVVGSRNPSGYAKYATETMVRELASKGIVIVSGMALGTDGYAHEAALSA
;
A
#
# COMPACT_ATOMS: atom_id res chain seq x y z
N MET A 1 5.01 20.54 4.61
CA MET A 1 4.38 19.27 4.19
C MET A 1 4.33 19.26 2.68
N ASN A 2 4.88 18.23 2.04
CA ASN A 2 4.87 18.15 0.58
C ASN A 2 3.42 17.90 0.13
N LYS A 3 2.95 18.65 -0.90
CA LYS A 3 1.60 18.52 -1.47
C LYS A 3 1.33 17.08 -1.97
N ASP A 4 2.38 16.41 -2.40
CA ASP A 4 2.35 15.04 -2.91
C ASP A 4 2.03 14.02 -1.81
N THR A 5 2.70 14.12 -0.67
CA THR A 5 2.45 13.25 0.50
C THR A 5 1.02 13.39 1.01
N PHE A 6 0.46 14.61 0.95
CA PHE A 6 -0.94 14.82 1.32
C PHE A 6 -1.89 14.13 0.34
N ALA A 7 -1.65 14.23 -0.95
CA ALA A 7 -2.48 13.56 -1.97
C ALA A 7 -2.43 12.03 -1.85
N ASP A 8 -1.27 11.46 -1.54
CA ASP A 8 -1.11 10.01 -1.31
C ASP A 8 -1.89 9.54 -0.06
N ALA A 9 -1.79 10.31 1.04
CA ALA A 9 -2.53 10.03 2.26
C ALA A 9 -4.04 10.17 2.06
N PHE A 10 -4.49 11.20 1.35
CA PHE A 10 -5.88 11.42 0.99
C PHE A 10 -6.45 10.26 0.17
N TYR A 11 -5.73 9.82 -0.83
CA TYR A 11 -6.11 8.66 -1.63
C TYR A 11 -6.23 7.38 -0.79
N SER A 12 -5.32 7.16 0.14
CA SER A 12 -5.36 6.02 1.05
C SER A 12 -6.59 6.03 1.95
N ILE A 13 -6.94 7.18 2.52
CA ILE A 13 -8.16 7.36 3.33
C ILE A 13 -9.39 7.08 2.48
N LEU A 14 -9.51 7.71 1.33
CA LEU A 14 -10.64 7.59 0.43
C LEU A 14 -10.92 6.13 0.05
N ARG A 15 -9.88 5.36 -0.21
CA ARG A 15 -9.98 3.95 -0.57
C ARG A 15 -10.41 3.07 0.59
N ASN A 16 -9.98 3.37 1.81
CA ASN A 16 -10.29 2.58 3.00
C ASN A 16 -11.71 2.82 3.52
N GLU A 17 -12.30 3.98 3.27
CA GLU A 17 -13.67 4.32 3.68
C GLU A 17 -14.76 3.67 2.78
N THR A 18 -14.40 2.63 2.04
CA THR A 18 -15.32 1.80 1.22
C THR A 18 -15.99 2.49 0.04
N VAL A 19 -15.82 3.79 -0.12
CA VAL A 19 -16.43 4.57 -1.21
C VAL A 19 -15.77 4.22 -2.55
N PHE A 20 -14.46 3.94 -2.51
CA PHE A 20 -13.65 3.58 -3.67
C PHE A 20 -13.07 2.19 -3.55
N ASP A 21 -13.78 1.18 -4.01
CA ASP A 21 -13.21 -0.15 -4.19
C ASP A 21 -12.21 -0.17 -5.38
N ARG A 22 -11.46 -1.26 -5.49
CA ARG A 22 -10.47 -1.44 -6.56
C ARG A 22 -11.05 -1.26 -7.96
N ASN A 23 -12.30 -1.68 -8.16
CA ASN A 23 -12.94 -1.65 -9.46
C ASN A 23 -13.34 -0.22 -9.83
N SER A 24 -13.85 0.55 -8.88
CA SER A 24 -14.20 1.95 -9.10
C SER A 24 -12.97 2.78 -9.46
N VAL A 25 -11.86 2.62 -8.72
CA VAL A 25 -10.60 3.30 -9.03
C VAL A 25 -10.06 2.89 -10.40
N ARG A 26 -10.09 1.59 -10.72
CA ARG A 26 -9.64 1.09 -12.02
C ARG A 26 -10.47 1.68 -13.17
N VAL A 27 -11.78 1.72 -13.04
CA VAL A 27 -12.66 2.33 -14.06
C VAL A 27 -12.29 3.79 -14.30
N LEU A 28 -11.98 4.56 -13.26
CA LEU A 28 -11.55 5.95 -13.39
C LEU A 28 -10.19 6.08 -14.09
N GLN A 29 -9.26 5.19 -13.79
CA GLN A 29 -7.93 5.16 -14.42
C GLN A 29 -7.98 4.67 -15.88
N ASP A 30 -8.72 3.60 -16.16
CA ASP A 30 -8.87 3.03 -17.51
C ASP A 30 -9.56 4.03 -18.47
N ASN A 31 -10.33 4.97 -17.94
CA ASN A 31 -10.98 6.03 -18.71
C ASN A 31 -10.25 7.38 -18.67
N GLU A 32 -9.03 7.42 -18.13
CA GLU A 32 -8.20 8.62 -18.02
C GLU A 32 -8.86 9.79 -17.27
N LEU A 33 -9.83 9.49 -16.40
CA LEU A 33 -10.51 10.51 -15.60
C LEU A 33 -9.66 10.97 -14.41
N ILE A 34 -8.85 10.04 -13.91
CA ILE A 34 -7.90 10.26 -12.82
C ILE A 34 -6.62 9.52 -13.17
N CYS A 35 -5.59 10.25 -13.53
CA CYS A 35 -4.28 9.67 -13.85
C CYS A 35 -3.39 9.49 -12.61
N SER A 36 -3.60 10.31 -11.58
CA SER A 36 -2.83 10.28 -10.34
C SER A 36 -3.70 10.55 -9.11
N HIS A 37 -3.16 10.26 -7.92
CA HIS A 37 -3.80 10.61 -6.64
C HIS A 37 -4.00 12.12 -6.50
N ARG A 38 -3.13 12.91 -7.11
CA ARG A 38 -3.14 14.38 -7.12
C ARG A 38 -4.33 14.91 -7.89
N ASP A 39 -4.65 14.27 -9.01
CA ASP A 39 -5.79 14.65 -9.85
C ASP A 39 -7.08 14.54 -9.04
N PHE A 40 -7.25 13.44 -8.32
CA PHE A 40 -8.43 13.24 -7.49
C PHE A 40 -8.60 14.33 -6.42
N TYR A 41 -7.51 14.69 -5.75
CA TYR A 41 -7.51 15.75 -4.72
C TYR A 41 -7.87 17.13 -5.29
N ASN A 42 -7.37 17.44 -6.50
CA ASN A 42 -7.52 18.76 -7.10
C ASN A 42 -8.78 18.89 -7.98
N THR A 43 -9.45 17.80 -8.35
CA THR A 43 -10.55 17.83 -9.31
C THR A 43 -11.84 18.37 -8.67
N ASP A 44 -12.54 19.20 -9.43
CA ASP A 44 -13.90 19.62 -9.11
C ASP A 44 -14.88 18.45 -9.26
N ARG A 45 -15.85 18.41 -8.33
CA ARG A 45 -16.86 17.34 -8.27
C ARG A 45 -17.70 17.26 -9.54
N ASP A 46 -18.25 18.39 -9.93
CA ASP A 46 -19.24 18.44 -11.01
C ASP A 46 -18.58 18.23 -12.37
N GLU A 47 -17.36 18.72 -12.52
CA GLU A 47 -16.50 18.45 -13.69
C GLU A 47 -16.21 16.96 -13.83
N LEU A 48 -15.81 16.28 -12.74
CA LEU A 48 -15.48 14.86 -12.78
C LEU A 48 -16.71 13.98 -13.06
N ILE A 49 -17.85 14.30 -12.46
CA ILE A 49 -19.12 13.60 -12.70
C ILE A 49 -19.56 13.77 -14.16
N SER A 50 -19.43 14.97 -14.73
CA SER A 50 -19.75 15.24 -16.13
C SER A 50 -18.88 14.39 -17.05
N LYS A 51 -17.57 14.42 -16.86
CA LYS A 51 -16.60 13.60 -17.63
C LYS A 51 -16.90 12.10 -17.50
N ALA A 52 -17.29 11.62 -16.33
CA ALA A 52 -17.65 10.23 -16.11
C ALA A 52 -18.91 9.81 -16.90
N ARG A 53 -19.89 10.69 -17.01
CA ARG A 53 -21.08 10.47 -17.84
C ARG A 53 -20.73 10.42 -19.31
N ASP A 54 -19.92 11.34 -19.80
CA ASP A 54 -19.46 11.40 -21.19
C ASP A 54 -18.69 10.14 -21.63
N LYS A 55 -17.99 9.51 -20.69
CA LYS A 55 -17.28 8.23 -20.90
C LYS A 55 -18.17 7.00 -20.69
N CYS A 56 -19.48 7.16 -20.59
CA CYS A 56 -20.44 6.06 -20.39
C CYS A 56 -20.16 5.18 -19.17
N ILE A 57 -19.60 5.73 -18.12
CA ILE A 57 -19.37 5.02 -16.87
C ILE A 57 -20.71 4.69 -16.22
N SER A 58 -20.82 3.49 -15.64
CA SER A 58 -22.07 3.05 -15.03
C SER A 58 -22.57 3.99 -13.94
N GLN A 59 -23.87 4.18 -13.83
CA GLN A 59 -24.49 5.06 -12.82
C GLN A 59 -24.04 4.70 -11.40
N ARG A 60 -23.89 3.41 -11.08
CA ARG A 60 -23.38 2.93 -9.80
C ARG A 60 -21.99 3.49 -9.45
N ASN A 61 -21.10 3.58 -10.42
CA ASN A 61 -19.76 4.13 -10.21
C ASN A 61 -19.80 5.65 -10.10
N ILE A 62 -20.70 6.30 -10.85
CA ILE A 62 -20.94 7.74 -10.74
C ILE A 62 -21.48 8.10 -9.36
N ASP A 63 -22.44 7.34 -8.84
CA ASP A 63 -23.01 7.57 -7.50
C ASP A 63 -21.94 7.43 -6.41
N ARG A 64 -21.10 6.40 -6.49
CA ARG A 64 -19.96 6.22 -5.57
C ARG A 64 -18.96 7.37 -5.64
N LEU A 65 -18.65 7.81 -6.84
CA LEU A 65 -17.82 8.97 -7.08
C LEU A 65 -18.42 10.23 -6.42
N GLY A 66 -19.71 10.46 -6.60
CA GLY A 66 -20.47 11.56 -5.98
C GLY A 66 -20.35 11.54 -4.46
N ILE A 67 -20.64 10.41 -3.83
CA ILE A 67 -20.54 10.24 -2.36
C ILE A 67 -19.12 10.56 -1.86
N GLY A 68 -18.08 10.07 -2.52
CA GLY A 68 -16.70 10.36 -2.15
C GLY A 68 -16.34 11.83 -2.23
N LEU A 69 -16.84 12.52 -3.25
CA LEU A 69 -16.57 13.94 -3.45
C LEU A 69 -17.43 14.84 -2.55
N GLU A 70 -18.64 14.42 -2.19
CA GLU A 70 -19.49 15.14 -1.20
C GLU A 70 -18.87 15.18 0.19
N ASN A 71 -18.16 14.13 0.58
CA ASN A 71 -17.50 14.04 1.87
C ASN A 71 -16.02 14.49 1.83
N LYS A 72 -15.62 15.23 0.81
CA LYS A 72 -14.22 15.63 0.58
C LYS A 72 -13.60 16.35 1.78
N ASP A 73 -14.31 17.24 2.43
CA ASP A 73 -13.81 17.98 3.59
C ASP A 73 -13.54 17.06 4.80
N GLU A 74 -14.41 16.08 5.03
CA GLU A 74 -14.19 15.06 6.06
C GLU A 74 -12.94 14.23 5.76
N PHE A 75 -12.75 13.82 4.51
CA PHE A 75 -11.57 13.07 4.10
C PHE A 75 -10.28 13.91 4.20
N ILE A 76 -10.35 15.20 3.90
CA ILE A 76 -9.24 16.14 4.11
C ILE A 76 -8.86 16.20 5.59
N TYR A 77 -9.84 16.32 6.49
CA TYR A 77 -9.59 16.30 7.94
C TYR A 77 -8.97 14.99 8.40
N LYS A 78 -9.53 13.85 8.01
CA LYS A 78 -8.98 12.51 8.32
C LYS A 78 -7.55 12.35 7.79
N THR A 79 -7.28 12.89 6.61
CA THR A 79 -5.93 12.89 6.01
C THR A 79 -4.93 13.66 6.86
N GLY A 80 -5.30 14.84 7.36
CA GLY A 80 -4.47 15.59 8.29
C GLY A 80 -4.13 14.79 9.54
N LYS A 81 -5.12 14.12 10.14
CA LYS A 81 -4.91 13.25 11.31
C LYS A 81 -4.02 12.04 11.02
N LEU A 82 -4.18 11.42 9.85
CA LEU A 82 -3.33 10.32 9.42
C LEU A 82 -1.86 10.79 9.29
N LEU A 83 -1.63 11.96 8.69
CA LEU A 83 -0.28 12.50 8.54
C LEU A 83 0.37 12.85 9.87
N GLU A 84 -0.37 13.46 10.80
CA GLU A 84 0.10 13.70 12.17
C GLU A 84 0.53 12.39 12.85
N TYR A 85 -0.29 11.33 12.71
CA TYR A 85 0.01 10.01 13.24
C TYR A 85 1.25 9.39 12.58
N CYS A 86 1.33 9.42 11.25
CA CYS A 86 2.49 8.90 10.51
C CYS A 86 3.79 9.59 10.93
N GLN A 87 3.76 10.90 11.07
CA GLN A 87 4.91 11.68 11.52
C GLN A 87 5.32 11.30 12.94
N LYS A 88 4.36 11.21 13.87
CA LYS A 88 4.63 10.82 15.27
C LYS A 88 5.25 9.43 15.37
N GLU A 89 4.75 8.50 14.57
CA GLU A 89 5.15 7.09 14.62
C GLU A 89 6.32 6.74 13.69
N ASN A 90 6.90 7.71 12.98
CA ASN A 90 7.94 7.52 11.96
C ASN A 90 7.51 6.50 10.89
N ILE A 91 6.30 6.68 10.37
CA ILE A 91 5.74 5.90 9.26
C ILE A 91 5.88 6.72 7.98
N GLU A 92 6.50 6.12 6.96
CA GLU A 92 6.59 6.69 5.62
C GLU A 92 5.40 6.26 4.76
N ILE A 93 4.92 7.17 3.94
CA ILE A 93 3.88 6.91 2.95
C ILE A 93 4.56 6.75 1.60
N ILE A 94 4.48 5.55 1.04
CA ILE A 94 5.15 5.17 -0.21
C ILE A 94 4.11 5.05 -1.31
N SER A 95 4.24 5.86 -2.35
CA SER A 95 3.42 5.79 -3.56
C SER A 95 4.23 5.26 -4.75
N THR A 96 3.54 4.96 -5.85
CA THR A 96 4.15 4.47 -7.10
C THR A 96 5.24 5.39 -7.64
N ASP A 97 5.21 6.67 -7.29
CA ASP A 97 6.20 7.68 -7.72
C ASP A 97 7.44 7.70 -6.82
N SER A 98 7.41 6.98 -5.69
CA SER A 98 8.52 6.90 -4.77
C SER A 98 9.61 5.95 -5.26
N SER A 99 10.88 6.34 -5.09
CA SER A 99 12.03 5.45 -5.35
C SER A 99 12.03 4.19 -4.48
N PHE A 100 11.33 4.20 -3.36
CA PHE A 100 11.14 3.04 -2.48
C PHE A 100 9.96 2.15 -2.86
N TYR A 101 9.18 2.51 -3.91
CA TYR A 101 8.13 1.60 -4.35
C TYR A 101 8.74 0.35 -5.00
N PRO A 102 8.33 -0.88 -4.60
CA PRO A 102 8.93 -2.10 -5.11
C PRO A 102 8.68 -2.24 -6.63
N TYR A 103 9.74 -2.23 -7.42
CA TYR A 103 9.62 -2.32 -8.88
C TYR A 103 8.78 -3.52 -9.34
N ASN A 104 8.97 -4.69 -8.73
CA ASN A 104 8.22 -5.89 -9.07
C ASN A 104 6.70 -5.74 -8.90
N TRP A 105 6.26 -4.83 -8.04
CA TRP A 105 4.84 -4.55 -7.84
C TRP A 105 4.24 -3.77 -9.01
N THR A 106 5.05 -3.01 -9.75
CA THR A 106 4.57 -2.30 -10.94
C THR A 106 4.18 -3.25 -12.07
N LEU A 107 4.74 -4.46 -12.07
CA LEU A 107 4.49 -5.50 -13.06
C LEU A 107 3.27 -6.37 -12.73
N LEU A 108 2.69 -6.23 -11.53
CA LEU A 108 1.60 -7.06 -11.05
C LEU A 108 0.30 -6.25 -10.99
N SER A 109 -0.78 -6.86 -11.49
CA SER A 109 -2.11 -6.29 -11.34
C SER A 109 -2.57 -6.37 -9.87
N GLY A 110 -3.23 -5.31 -9.40
CA GLY A 110 -3.86 -5.29 -8.08
C GLY A 110 -2.94 -4.94 -6.91
N MET A 111 -1.68 -4.57 -7.14
CA MET A 111 -0.82 -4.04 -6.08
C MET A 111 -1.31 -2.67 -5.58
N PRO A 112 -1.10 -2.37 -4.28
CA PRO A 112 -1.50 -1.07 -3.74
C PRO A 112 -0.70 0.05 -4.38
N LYS A 113 -1.36 1.13 -4.79
CA LYS A 113 -0.70 2.32 -5.34
C LYS A 113 0.00 3.14 -4.25
N VAL A 114 -0.48 3.01 -3.02
CA VAL A 114 0.07 3.66 -1.82
C VAL A 114 0.09 2.63 -0.70
N PHE A 115 1.19 2.56 0.06
CA PHE A 115 1.30 1.76 1.27
C PHE A 115 2.11 2.48 2.35
N PHE A 116 1.98 2.02 3.57
CA PHE A 116 2.66 2.57 4.74
C PHE A 116 3.85 1.71 5.12
N ALA A 117 4.98 2.33 5.39
CA ALA A 117 6.21 1.64 5.75
C ALA A 117 6.80 2.21 7.04
N LYS A 118 7.21 1.33 7.96
CA LYS A 118 7.90 1.71 9.20
C LYS A 118 9.21 0.95 9.31
N GLY A 119 10.31 1.66 9.57
CA GLY A 119 11.64 1.07 9.76
C GLY A 119 12.64 1.45 8.67
N LYS A 120 13.57 0.55 8.36
CA LYS A 120 14.66 0.84 7.41
C LYS A 120 14.21 0.62 5.97
N LEU A 121 13.82 1.67 5.27
CA LEU A 121 13.42 1.61 3.86
C LEU A 121 14.52 1.11 2.92
N SER A 122 15.80 1.24 3.30
CA SER A 122 16.93 0.69 2.55
C SER A 122 16.87 -0.84 2.37
N LEU A 123 16.06 -1.55 3.16
CA LEU A 123 15.80 -2.97 2.93
C LEU A 123 15.08 -3.23 1.60
N ILE A 124 14.26 -2.30 1.13
CA ILE A 124 13.61 -2.40 -0.18
C ILE A 124 14.67 -2.40 -1.31
N ASP A 125 15.72 -1.59 -1.19
CA ASP A 125 16.84 -1.61 -2.12
C ASP A 125 17.65 -2.91 -2.02
N SER A 126 17.76 -3.48 -0.83
CA SER A 126 18.41 -4.77 -0.61
C SER A 126 17.68 -5.92 -1.32
N VAL A 127 16.35 -5.87 -1.39
CA VAL A 127 15.54 -6.81 -2.19
C VAL A 127 15.95 -6.78 -3.67
N ARG A 128 16.19 -5.59 -4.23
CA ARG A 128 16.66 -5.46 -5.62
C ARG A 128 18.05 -6.04 -5.84
N LYS A 129 18.96 -5.84 -4.89
CA LYS A 129 20.38 -6.15 -5.06
C LYS A 129 20.72 -7.61 -4.70
N LYS A 130 20.08 -8.14 -3.67
CA LYS A 130 20.41 -9.45 -3.08
C LYS A 130 19.28 -10.47 -3.18
N GLY A 131 18.09 -10.00 -3.55
CA GLY A 131 16.89 -10.84 -3.59
C GLY A 131 16.16 -10.93 -2.26
N SER A 132 15.01 -11.57 -2.30
CA SER A 132 14.18 -11.85 -1.13
C SER A 132 13.56 -13.23 -1.19
N VAL A 133 13.25 -13.79 -0.03
CA VAL A 133 12.55 -15.06 0.11
C VAL A 133 11.29 -14.84 0.95
N ALA A 134 10.15 -15.28 0.44
CA ALA A 134 8.92 -15.31 1.21
C ALA A 134 8.89 -16.57 2.09
N VAL A 135 8.64 -16.37 3.38
CA VAL A 135 8.46 -17.43 4.36
C VAL A 135 7.06 -17.36 4.92
N VAL A 136 6.27 -18.40 4.67
CA VAL A 136 4.86 -18.48 5.08
C VAL A 136 4.55 -19.87 5.63
N GLY A 137 3.62 -19.97 6.57
CA GLY A 137 3.24 -21.25 7.11
C GLY A 137 2.16 -21.22 8.16
N SER A 138 2.06 -22.31 8.93
CA SER A 138 1.05 -22.48 9.97
C SER A 138 1.21 -21.47 11.10
N ARG A 139 0.09 -21.01 11.64
CA ARG A 139 0.06 -20.24 12.90
C ARG A 139 0.40 -21.10 14.13
N ASN A 140 0.19 -22.42 14.03
CA ASN A 140 0.56 -23.41 15.05
C ASN A 140 1.46 -24.47 14.42
N PRO A 141 2.76 -24.18 14.13
CA PRO A 141 3.67 -25.12 13.53
C PRO A 141 4.11 -26.18 14.53
N SER A 142 4.48 -27.37 14.03
CA SER A 142 5.13 -28.39 14.84
C SER A 142 6.53 -27.93 15.29
N GLY A 143 7.09 -28.60 16.30
CA GLY A 143 8.47 -28.33 16.75
C GLY A 143 9.50 -28.49 15.61
N TYR A 144 9.31 -29.48 14.73
CA TYR A 144 10.12 -29.66 13.55
C TYR A 144 10.01 -28.47 12.57
N ALA A 145 8.78 -28.02 12.28
CA ALA A 145 8.57 -26.90 11.39
C ALA A 145 9.18 -25.59 11.93
N LYS A 146 9.09 -25.37 13.26
CA LYS A 146 9.78 -24.26 13.92
C LYS A 146 11.30 -24.35 13.70
N TYR A 147 11.90 -25.47 14.07
CA TYR A 147 13.35 -25.69 13.92
C TYR A 147 13.82 -25.50 12.47
N ALA A 148 13.12 -26.09 11.51
CA ALA A 148 13.46 -25.97 10.09
C ALA A 148 13.37 -24.50 9.62
N THR A 149 12.31 -23.77 10.01
CA THR A 149 12.13 -22.34 9.69
C THR A 149 13.29 -21.51 10.25
N GLU A 150 13.59 -21.65 11.53
CA GLU A 150 14.65 -20.87 12.19
C GLU A 150 16.03 -21.15 11.57
N THR A 151 16.32 -22.42 11.25
CA THR A 151 17.62 -22.81 10.66
C THR A 151 17.79 -22.25 9.26
N MET A 152 16.81 -22.46 8.39
CA MET A 152 16.89 -22.00 6.99
C MET A 152 16.89 -20.46 6.89
N VAL A 153 16.04 -19.80 7.68
CA VAL A 153 15.96 -18.34 7.66
C VAL A 153 17.25 -17.70 8.16
N ARG A 154 17.83 -18.22 9.25
CA ARG A 154 19.09 -17.69 9.78
C ARG A 154 20.23 -17.82 8.76
N GLU A 155 20.29 -18.93 8.04
CA GLU A 155 21.29 -19.10 6.99
C GLU A 155 21.08 -18.14 5.81
N LEU A 156 19.84 -17.94 5.36
CA LEU A 156 19.52 -17.00 4.28
C LEU A 156 19.82 -15.56 4.68
N ALA A 157 19.39 -15.15 5.86
CA ALA A 157 19.58 -13.80 6.37
C ALA A 157 21.07 -13.47 6.57
N SER A 158 21.89 -14.41 7.06
CA SER A 158 23.34 -14.23 7.20
C SER A 158 24.06 -13.99 5.86
N LYS A 159 23.48 -14.46 4.75
CA LYS A 159 23.93 -14.15 3.37
C LYS A 159 23.39 -12.84 2.84
N GLY A 160 22.63 -12.11 3.63
CA GLY A 160 22.02 -10.81 3.30
C GLY A 160 20.78 -10.91 2.42
N ILE A 161 20.15 -12.09 2.32
CA ILE A 161 18.87 -12.26 1.64
C ILE A 161 17.77 -11.70 2.53
N VAL A 162 16.89 -10.87 1.96
CA VAL A 162 15.78 -10.25 2.71
C VAL A 162 14.66 -11.26 2.91
N ILE A 163 14.23 -11.43 4.15
CA ILE A 163 13.10 -12.30 4.50
C ILE A 163 11.83 -11.49 4.49
N VAL A 164 10.84 -11.97 3.74
CA VAL A 164 9.51 -11.36 3.62
C VAL A 164 8.47 -12.30 4.22
N SER A 165 7.69 -11.84 5.19
CA SER A 165 6.66 -12.63 5.83
C SER A 165 5.48 -11.76 6.30
N GLY A 166 4.34 -12.36 6.61
CA GLY A 166 3.09 -11.66 6.95
C GLY A 166 2.94 -11.25 8.41
N MET A 167 3.96 -11.42 9.26
CA MET A 167 3.95 -11.12 10.70
C MET A 167 2.83 -11.85 11.48
N ALA A 168 2.33 -12.96 10.99
CA ALA A 168 1.39 -13.79 11.73
C ALA A 168 2.08 -14.53 12.89
N LEU A 169 1.30 -15.06 13.82
CA LEU A 169 1.83 -15.99 14.83
C LEU A 169 2.37 -17.26 14.14
N GLY A 170 3.30 -17.94 14.79
CA GLY A 170 3.86 -19.20 14.32
C GLY A 170 5.00 -19.03 13.31
N THR A 171 4.91 -19.68 12.17
CA THR A 171 6.01 -19.73 11.17
C THR A 171 6.50 -18.34 10.77
N ASP A 172 5.60 -17.40 10.53
CA ASP A 172 5.96 -16.04 10.15
C ASP A 172 6.76 -15.32 11.25
N GLY A 173 6.29 -15.41 12.50
CA GLY A 173 6.98 -14.85 13.66
C GLY A 173 8.37 -15.44 13.84
N TYR A 174 8.51 -16.78 13.79
CA TYR A 174 9.80 -17.45 13.88
C TYR A 174 10.75 -17.06 12.76
N ALA A 175 10.23 -16.84 11.54
CA ALA A 175 11.03 -16.34 10.44
C ALA A 175 11.60 -14.95 10.73
N HIS A 176 10.78 -14.02 11.24
CA HIS A 176 11.25 -12.68 11.60
C HIS A 176 12.26 -12.70 12.74
N GLU A 177 12.01 -13.47 13.81
CA GLU A 177 12.94 -13.61 14.94
C GLU A 177 14.29 -14.17 14.48
N ALA A 178 14.27 -15.23 13.65
CA ALA A 178 15.48 -15.83 13.12
C ALA A 178 16.27 -14.88 12.21
N ALA A 179 15.59 -14.11 11.37
CA ALA A 179 16.22 -13.12 10.48
C ALA A 179 16.86 -11.96 11.26
N LEU A 180 16.22 -11.50 12.36
CA LEU A 180 16.76 -10.44 13.21
C LEU A 180 17.97 -10.88 14.05
N SER A 181 18.12 -12.18 14.27
CA SER A 181 19.22 -12.76 15.05
C SER A 181 20.44 -13.15 14.21
N ALA A 182 20.38 -13.00 12.89
CA ALA A 182 21.43 -13.35 11.95
C ALA A 182 22.30 -12.15 11.59
#